data_7068c58b70d6ecb87f01907993d66e06
#
_entry.id   7068c58b70d6ecb87f01907993d66e06
#
_cell.length_a   1.000
_cell.length_b   1.000
_cell.length_c   1.000
_cell.angle_alpha   90.00
_cell.angle_beta   90.00
_cell.angle_gamma   90.00
#
_symmetry.space_group_name_H-M   'P 1'
#
loop_
_entity.id
_entity.type
_entity.pdbx_description
1 polymer ?
#
loop_
_entity_poly.entity_id
_entity_poly.type
_entity_poly.pdbx_seq_one_letter_code
_entity_poly.pdbx_strand_id
1 'polypeptide(L)'
;MKISSDEITSVIKKQIENYKVDLNVDEVGTVLEVGDGIAHVYGLQNCMAGELLELPNGVYGMALNLEESNVGAVLLGHSETIKEGDTVKRTGHLMQVPVGNAVIGRVVNALGQPIDGKGEIKTDEYRDIEIKAPGIADRQPVNVPLQTGLKAIDSMVPIGRGQRELIIGDRGTGKTAIGIDTILNQKGQNVICIYVSIGQKNSNVVRVYEKLKAAGAMDYSIIVHAGASEGSPMQYLAPYSGVSIAEHFMHQGKDVLIIYDDLSKHAVAYRAMSLLLRRPPGREAYPGDVFYLHSRLLERAARLSDALGGGSITALPIIETLAGDVGAYIPTNVISITDGQIYLETGLFYSGVRPAINVGLSVSRVGGAAQIKAMKQVAGTLRLDLAQYRELAAFAQFGSDLDPATKAQIDRGQRTTEILKQPQYSPYLVEDQVQAIYVAVKGYLDDIPVDEVVDFEHQILAFLHSSHPEIGEDIVKSKKLTDANEEKLKAAIAEFKERYNATKAEKSDKVEG
;
A
#
# COMPACT_ATOMS: atom_id res chain seq x y z
N MET A 1 -24.25 -0.15 29.95
CA MET A 1 -24.58 0.30 31.31
C MET A 1 -24.95 1.75 31.18
N LYS A 2 -26.11 2.18 31.70
CA LYS A 2 -26.40 3.61 31.82
C LYS A 2 -25.56 4.10 32.99
N ILE A 3 -24.75 5.13 32.80
CA ILE A 3 -24.07 5.82 33.90
C ILE A 3 -25.18 6.19 34.91
N SER A 4 -25.04 5.82 36.18
CA SER A 4 -26.11 6.02 37.12
C SER A 4 -26.22 7.51 37.48
N SER A 5 -27.44 7.99 37.73
CA SER A 5 -27.71 9.35 38.21
C SER A 5 -26.84 9.73 39.42
N ASP A 6 -26.47 8.73 40.24
CA ASP A 6 -25.68 8.92 41.45
C ASP A 6 -24.19 9.17 41.16
N GLU A 7 -23.62 8.56 40.09
CA GLU A 7 -22.24 8.82 39.63
C GLU A 7 -22.12 10.24 39.06
N ILE A 8 -23.10 10.67 38.27
CA ILE A 8 -23.14 12.05 37.77
C ILE A 8 -23.27 13.03 38.95
N THR A 9 -24.13 12.73 39.92
CA THR A 9 -24.33 13.58 41.09
C THR A 9 -23.08 13.68 41.97
N SER A 10 -22.32 12.59 42.14
CA SER A 10 -21.08 12.58 42.94
C SER A 10 -19.97 13.42 42.28
N VAL A 11 -19.83 13.37 40.96
CA VAL A 11 -18.83 14.16 40.21
C VAL A 11 -19.22 15.64 40.21
N ILE A 12 -20.49 15.96 39.99
CA ILE A 12 -21.01 17.34 40.06
C ILE A 12 -20.82 17.92 41.47
N LYS A 13 -21.04 17.15 42.53
CA LYS A 13 -20.82 17.59 43.90
C LYS A 13 -19.36 17.91 44.19
N LYS A 14 -18.41 17.07 43.72
CA LYS A 14 -16.97 17.33 43.81
C LYS A 14 -16.56 18.56 43.00
N GLN A 15 -17.15 18.79 41.80
CA GLN A 15 -16.90 19.98 41.00
C GLN A 15 -17.39 21.27 41.72
N ILE A 16 -18.58 21.23 42.33
CA ILE A 16 -19.11 22.36 43.07
C ILE A 16 -18.21 22.70 44.28
N GLU A 17 -17.69 21.70 44.98
CA GLU A 17 -16.79 21.88 46.13
C GLU A 17 -15.39 22.46 45.73
N ASN A 18 -14.94 22.22 44.51
CA ASN A 18 -13.66 22.72 43.98
C ASN A 18 -13.80 23.98 43.11
N TYR A 19 -15.01 24.59 43.02
CA TYR A 19 -15.29 25.71 42.13
C TYR A 19 -14.61 27.00 42.62
N LYS A 20 -13.43 27.28 42.11
CA LYS A 20 -12.85 28.63 42.04
C LYS A 20 -12.86 29.06 40.58
N VAL A 21 -13.90 29.84 40.28
CA VAL A 21 -14.06 30.80 39.19
C VAL A 21 -12.97 30.79 38.10
N ASP A 22 -13.30 30.18 36.96
CA ASP A 22 -13.09 30.85 35.67
C ASP A 22 -14.14 30.41 34.66
N LEU A 23 -14.73 31.39 34.04
CA LEU A 23 -16.02 31.39 33.38
C LEU A 23 -15.94 30.91 31.92
N ASN A 24 -15.86 29.60 31.68
CA ASN A 24 -16.37 29.04 30.42
C ASN A 24 -16.68 27.54 30.64
N VAL A 25 -17.83 27.24 31.19
CA VAL A 25 -18.29 25.86 31.45
C VAL A 25 -18.43 25.03 30.18
N ASP A 26 -18.56 25.68 29.02
CA ASP A 26 -18.70 25.04 27.71
C ASP A 26 -17.37 24.53 27.13
N GLU A 27 -16.23 24.96 27.65
CA GLU A 27 -14.88 24.63 27.13
C GLU A 27 -14.09 23.68 28.05
N VAL A 28 -14.61 23.38 29.24
CA VAL A 28 -13.96 22.56 30.23
C VAL A 28 -14.87 21.41 30.65
N GLY A 29 -14.34 20.19 30.63
CA GLY A 29 -15.03 18.99 31.08
C GLY A 29 -14.30 18.28 32.21
N THR A 30 -14.90 17.21 32.74
CA THR A 30 -14.34 16.39 33.80
C THR A 30 -14.36 14.92 33.37
N VAL A 31 -13.28 14.20 33.58
CA VAL A 31 -13.20 12.76 33.33
C VAL A 31 -14.13 12.04 34.33
N LEU A 32 -15.13 11.35 33.81
CA LEU A 32 -16.03 10.51 34.59
C LEU A 32 -15.47 9.11 34.82
N GLU A 33 -14.93 8.53 33.76
CA GLU A 33 -14.36 7.17 33.71
C GLU A 33 -13.18 7.16 32.75
N VAL A 34 -12.11 6.48 33.10
CA VAL A 34 -10.96 6.28 32.23
C VAL A 34 -10.45 4.84 32.35
N GLY A 35 -10.17 4.23 31.19
CA GLY A 35 -9.61 2.87 31.12
C GLY A 35 -9.29 2.48 29.68
N ASP A 36 -8.30 1.64 29.50
CA ASP A 36 -7.90 1.07 28.21
C ASP A 36 -7.72 2.10 27.07
N GLY A 37 -7.24 3.31 27.40
CA GLY A 37 -7.02 4.38 26.43
C GLY A 37 -8.29 5.14 26.01
N ILE A 38 -9.40 4.97 26.72
CA ILE A 38 -10.65 5.70 26.52
C ILE A 38 -10.97 6.50 27.78
N ALA A 39 -11.47 7.73 27.61
CA ALA A 39 -12.03 8.55 28.66
C ALA A 39 -13.45 8.97 28.30
N HIS A 40 -14.37 8.85 29.28
CA HIS A 40 -15.68 9.46 29.21
C HIS A 40 -15.64 10.78 29.96
N VAL A 41 -15.93 11.87 29.27
CA VAL A 41 -15.77 13.24 29.78
C VAL A 41 -17.16 13.89 29.91
N TYR A 42 -17.51 14.35 31.06
CA TYR A 42 -18.73 15.13 31.31
C TYR A 42 -18.51 16.59 30.91
N GLY A 43 -19.53 17.23 30.36
CA GLY A 43 -19.44 18.60 29.83
C GLY A 43 -18.96 18.62 28.36
N LEU A 44 -18.26 19.66 27.96
CA LEU A 44 -17.79 19.87 26.60
C LEU A 44 -18.94 19.92 25.57
N GLN A 45 -20.03 20.64 25.89
CA GLN A 45 -21.24 20.64 25.06
C GLN A 45 -21.05 21.12 23.63
N ASN A 46 -20.06 21.98 23.40
CA ASN A 46 -19.74 22.49 22.07
C ASN A 46 -18.61 21.69 21.36
N CYS A 47 -18.20 20.53 21.90
CA CYS A 47 -17.14 19.71 21.33
C CYS A 47 -17.53 19.16 19.95
N MET A 48 -16.58 19.19 19.03
CA MET A 48 -16.75 18.65 17.69
C MET A 48 -16.24 17.19 17.63
N ALA A 49 -16.83 16.38 16.76
CA ALA A 49 -16.28 15.06 16.46
C ALA A 49 -14.89 15.21 15.82
N GLY A 50 -13.89 14.47 16.31
CA GLY A 50 -12.50 14.60 15.87
C GLY A 50 -11.73 15.76 16.50
N GLU A 51 -12.35 16.51 17.43
CA GLU A 51 -11.68 17.61 18.13
C GLU A 51 -10.58 17.08 19.04
N LEU A 52 -9.43 17.77 19.03
CA LEU A 52 -8.32 17.50 19.95
C LEU A 52 -8.68 18.07 21.32
N LEU A 53 -8.53 17.24 22.35
CA LEU A 53 -8.76 17.59 23.75
C LEU A 53 -7.45 17.60 24.50
N GLU A 54 -7.24 18.57 25.38
CA GLU A 54 -6.09 18.66 26.26
C GLU A 54 -6.44 18.12 27.64
N LEU A 55 -5.67 17.14 28.11
CA LEU A 55 -5.76 16.52 29.43
C LEU A 55 -4.54 16.89 30.28
N PRO A 56 -4.54 16.63 31.60
CA PRO A 56 -3.39 16.86 32.45
C PRO A 56 -2.14 16.13 31.96
N ASN A 57 -0.98 16.60 32.42
CA ASN A 57 0.33 16.02 32.13
C ASN A 57 0.73 16.01 30.63
N GLY A 58 0.12 16.89 29.80
CA GLY A 58 0.41 16.96 28.38
C GLY A 58 -0.14 15.76 27.57
N VAL A 59 -1.12 15.05 28.13
CA VAL A 59 -1.85 14.01 27.40
C VAL A 59 -2.90 14.67 26.53
N TYR A 60 -3.03 14.18 25.31
CA TYR A 60 -4.09 14.60 24.39
C TYR A 60 -5.11 13.48 24.19
N GLY A 61 -6.33 13.87 23.89
CA GLY A 61 -7.41 12.97 23.50
C GLY A 61 -8.09 13.44 22.23
N MET A 62 -8.79 12.56 21.56
CA MET A 62 -9.62 12.91 20.40
C MET A 62 -11.07 12.50 20.68
N ALA A 63 -11.99 13.45 20.53
CA ALA A 63 -13.42 13.21 20.71
C ALA A 63 -13.95 12.32 19.58
N LEU A 64 -14.53 11.16 19.91
CA LEU A 64 -15.10 10.22 18.93
C LEU A 64 -16.61 9.99 19.10
N ASN A 65 -17.11 9.94 20.33
CA ASN A 65 -18.53 9.84 20.62
C ASN A 65 -19.02 11.12 21.26
N LEU A 66 -20.01 11.73 20.64
CA LEU A 66 -20.70 12.89 21.20
C LEU A 66 -22.07 12.43 21.67
N GLU A 67 -22.27 12.36 22.98
CA GLU A 67 -23.53 11.99 23.61
C GLU A 67 -24.14 13.22 24.29
N GLU A 68 -25.41 13.13 24.66
CA GLU A 68 -26.16 14.27 25.25
C GLU A 68 -25.49 14.84 26.51
N SER A 69 -24.88 13.97 27.34
CA SER A 69 -24.31 14.36 28.63
C SER A 69 -22.79 14.13 28.74
N ASN A 70 -22.17 13.44 27.79
CA ASN A 70 -20.76 13.12 27.87
C ASN A 70 -20.13 13.01 26.47
N VAL A 71 -18.81 13.12 26.44
CA VAL A 71 -17.98 12.91 25.26
C VAL A 71 -17.09 11.70 25.49
N GLY A 72 -17.19 10.70 24.63
CA GLY A 72 -16.25 9.58 24.58
C GLY A 72 -15.01 9.98 23.80
N ALA A 73 -13.88 10.08 24.48
CA ALA A 73 -12.60 10.46 23.90
C ALA A 73 -11.61 9.28 23.90
N VAL A 74 -10.86 9.14 22.83
CA VAL A 74 -9.70 8.22 22.78
C VAL A 74 -8.45 8.98 23.19
N LEU A 75 -7.66 8.40 24.09
CA LEU A 75 -6.45 9.02 24.61
C LEU A 75 -5.26 8.67 23.69
N LEU A 76 -4.44 9.68 23.39
CA LEU A 76 -3.33 9.59 22.46
C LEU A 76 -2.00 9.51 23.22
N GLY A 77 -1.34 8.36 23.13
CA GLY A 77 -0.08 8.11 23.85
C GLY A 77 -0.26 7.51 25.23
N HIS A 78 0.56 7.90 26.19
CA HIS A 78 0.60 7.35 27.56
C HIS A 78 -0.54 7.90 28.41
N SER A 79 -1.62 7.15 28.52
CA SER A 79 -2.83 7.55 29.25
C SER A 79 -2.88 7.14 30.72
N GLU A 80 -1.85 6.44 31.20
CA GLU A 80 -1.79 5.82 32.55
C GLU A 80 -1.80 6.85 33.69
N THR A 81 -1.51 8.12 33.37
CA THR A 81 -1.49 9.21 34.34
C THR A 81 -2.84 9.90 34.53
N ILE A 82 -3.81 9.63 33.65
CA ILE A 82 -5.14 10.26 33.68
C ILE A 82 -6.04 9.53 34.68
N LYS A 83 -6.81 10.28 35.46
CA LYS A 83 -7.67 9.78 36.52
C LYS A 83 -9.07 10.35 36.43
N GLU A 84 -10.02 9.67 37.06
CA GLU A 84 -11.37 10.20 37.30
C GLU A 84 -11.29 11.51 38.08
N GLY A 85 -12.08 12.49 37.65
CA GLY A 85 -12.09 13.84 38.20
C GLY A 85 -11.09 14.80 37.56
N ASP A 86 -10.21 14.32 36.68
CA ASP A 86 -9.28 15.19 35.95
C ASP A 86 -10.03 16.15 35.02
N THR A 87 -9.46 17.35 34.85
CA THR A 87 -10.02 18.39 33.98
C THR A 87 -9.58 18.19 32.56
N VAL A 88 -10.53 18.28 31.63
CA VAL A 88 -10.30 18.20 30.17
C VAL A 88 -10.67 19.53 29.54
N LYS A 89 -9.80 20.05 28.66
CA LYS A 89 -10.05 21.30 27.93
C LYS A 89 -10.23 21.04 26.45
N ARG A 90 -11.16 21.73 25.85
CA ARG A 90 -11.29 21.80 24.41
C ARG A 90 -10.14 22.62 23.82
N THR A 91 -9.61 22.21 22.68
CA THR A 91 -8.65 23.04 21.93
C THR A 91 -9.34 23.88 20.85
N GLY A 92 -10.57 23.55 20.47
CA GLY A 92 -11.27 24.17 19.34
C GLY A 92 -10.70 23.81 17.96
N HIS A 93 -9.74 22.87 17.92
CA HIS A 93 -9.08 22.46 16.70
C HIS A 93 -9.26 20.97 16.47
N LEU A 94 -9.41 20.57 15.20
CA LEU A 94 -9.34 19.17 14.79
C LEU A 94 -7.89 18.66 14.92
N MET A 95 -7.73 17.35 15.00
CA MET A 95 -6.42 16.73 15.01
C MET A 95 -5.66 17.02 13.71
N GLN A 96 -4.41 17.49 13.82
CA GLN A 96 -3.55 17.86 12.70
C GLN A 96 -2.22 17.12 12.74
N VAL A 97 -1.58 17.01 11.58
CA VAL A 97 -0.22 16.50 11.45
C VAL A 97 0.68 17.50 10.71
N PRO A 98 1.98 17.54 11.04
CA PRO A 98 2.93 18.35 10.29
C PRO A 98 3.08 17.79 8.86
N VAL A 99 3.18 18.68 7.89
CA VAL A 99 3.32 18.35 6.48
C VAL A 99 4.46 19.14 5.85
N GLY A 100 4.71 18.94 4.58
CA GLY A 100 5.71 19.66 3.81
C GLY A 100 7.01 18.88 3.61
N ASN A 101 7.98 19.52 2.96
CA ASN A 101 9.24 18.88 2.59
C ASN A 101 10.09 18.47 3.82
N ALA A 102 9.87 19.08 4.98
CA ALA A 102 10.58 18.75 6.22
C ALA A 102 10.27 17.34 6.74
N VAL A 103 9.16 16.73 6.28
CA VAL A 103 8.76 15.36 6.66
C VAL A 103 9.40 14.31 5.76
N ILE A 104 9.91 14.69 4.56
CA ILE A 104 10.56 13.73 3.65
C ILE A 104 11.85 13.21 4.30
N GLY A 105 12.07 11.90 4.19
CA GLY A 105 13.23 11.21 4.78
C GLY A 105 13.09 10.90 6.26
N ARG A 106 11.92 11.18 6.86
CA ARG A 106 11.66 11.00 8.29
C ARG A 106 10.81 9.75 8.57
N VAL A 107 10.97 9.26 9.79
CA VAL A 107 10.08 8.25 10.38
C VAL A 107 9.32 8.93 11.51
N VAL A 108 8.00 8.96 11.39
CA VAL A 108 7.11 9.63 12.34
C VAL A 108 6.07 8.66 12.91
N ASN A 109 5.53 8.97 14.09
CA ASN A 109 4.39 8.26 14.64
C ASN A 109 3.07 8.77 14.02
N ALA A 110 1.93 8.23 14.47
CA ALA A 110 0.60 8.62 13.99
C ALA A 110 0.24 10.09 14.26
N LEU A 111 0.92 10.77 15.17
CA LEU A 111 0.75 12.19 15.45
C LEU A 111 1.70 13.08 14.65
N GLY A 112 2.51 12.50 13.76
CA GLY A 112 3.53 13.21 12.99
C GLY A 112 4.78 13.57 13.78
N GLN A 113 4.94 13.05 14.99
CA GLN A 113 6.13 13.26 15.82
C GLN A 113 7.27 12.37 15.34
N PRO A 114 8.50 12.89 15.24
CA PRO A 114 9.64 12.11 14.78
C PRO A 114 10.07 11.04 15.79
N ILE A 115 10.29 9.83 15.29
CA ILE A 115 10.76 8.68 16.08
C ILE A 115 12.07 8.09 15.54
N ASP A 116 12.73 8.79 14.63
CA ASP A 116 13.94 8.38 13.92
C ASP A 116 15.24 8.89 14.56
N GLY A 117 15.16 9.60 15.68
CA GLY A 117 16.33 10.17 16.38
C GLY A 117 17.00 11.34 15.67
N LYS A 118 16.43 11.87 14.60
CA LYS A 118 16.99 12.99 13.81
C LYS A 118 16.56 14.38 14.31
N GLY A 119 15.97 14.49 15.52
CA GLY A 119 15.48 15.72 16.09
C GLY A 119 14.11 16.15 15.56
N GLU A 120 13.63 17.29 16.03
CA GLU A 120 12.31 17.85 15.68
C GLU A 120 12.14 18.12 14.19
N ILE A 121 10.91 18.00 13.71
CA ILE A 121 10.51 18.41 12.37
C ILE A 121 10.11 19.88 12.43
N LYS A 122 10.93 20.73 11.83
CA LYS A 122 10.66 22.18 11.77
C LYS A 122 9.80 22.48 10.55
N THR A 123 8.52 22.69 10.77
CA THR A 123 7.56 23.12 9.77
C THR A 123 6.49 23.98 10.41
N ASP A 124 6.02 24.99 9.66
CA ASP A 124 4.86 25.81 10.04
C ASP A 124 3.58 25.34 9.31
N GLU A 125 3.69 24.25 8.51
CA GLU A 125 2.60 23.72 7.72
C GLU A 125 1.99 22.50 8.41
N TYR A 126 0.69 22.57 8.69
CA TYR A 126 -0.09 21.52 9.32
C TYR A 126 -1.34 21.24 8.48
N ARG A 127 -1.85 20.03 8.57
CA ARG A 127 -3.06 19.60 7.86
C ARG A 127 -3.93 18.72 8.75
N ASP A 128 -5.25 18.95 8.70
CA ASP A 128 -6.22 18.11 9.41
C ASP A 128 -6.12 16.67 8.94
N ILE A 129 -6.27 15.71 9.84
CA ILE A 129 -6.22 14.29 9.50
C ILE A 129 -7.55 13.76 8.96
N GLU A 130 -8.66 14.33 9.37
CA GLU A 130 -10.01 14.00 8.89
C GLU A 130 -10.46 15.06 7.86
N ILE A 131 -10.24 14.75 6.58
CA ILE A 131 -10.60 15.63 5.46
C ILE A 131 -11.50 14.87 4.50
N LYS A 132 -12.46 15.58 3.94
CA LYS A 132 -13.35 15.04 2.92
C LYS A 132 -12.58 14.75 1.62
N ALA A 133 -12.81 13.59 1.04
CA ALA A 133 -12.23 13.20 -0.24
C ALA A 133 -12.62 14.16 -1.39
N PRO A 134 -11.76 14.32 -2.42
CA PRO A 134 -12.09 15.11 -3.61
C PRO A 134 -13.40 14.68 -4.25
N GLY A 135 -14.21 15.64 -4.69
CA GLY A 135 -15.47 15.41 -5.39
C GLY A 135 -15.29 14.85 -6.81
N ILE A 136 -16.40 14.56 -7.48
CA ILE A 136 -16.38 14.03 -8.86
C ILE A 136 -15.77 15.04 -9.82
N ALA A 137 -16.13 16.33 -9.69
CA ALA A 137 -15.62 17.39 -10.55
C ALA A 137 -14.14 17.72 -10.35
N ASP A 138 -13.60 17.32 -9.20
CA ASP A 138 -12.20 17.57 -8.82
C ASP A 138 -11.24 16.54 -9.42
N ARG A 139 -11.76 15.44 -9.97
CA ARG A 139 -11.00 14.29 -10.46
C ARG A 139 -10.86 14.28 -11.96
N GLN A 140 -9.79 13.66 -12.45
CA GLN A 140 -9.63 13.29 -13.85
C GLN A 140 -9.35 11.79 -13.99
N PRO A 141 -9.52 11.23 -15.22
CA PRO A 141 -9.27 9.81 -15.47
C PRO A 141 -7.84 9.37 -15.15
N VAL A 142 -7.72 8.16 -14.64
CA VAL A 142 -6.44 7.49 -14.36
C VAL A 142 -5.92 6.88 -15.66
N ASN A 143 -4.91 7.49 -16.26
CA ASN A 143 -4.33 7.09 -17.56
C ASN A 143 -2.80 7.24 -17.63
N VAL A 144 -2.15 7.53 -16.50
CA VAL A 144 -0.69 7.61 -16.42
C VAL A 144 -0.19 6.42 -15.63
N PRO A 145 0.73 5.60 -16.17
CA PRO A 145 1.26 4.43 -15.46
C PRO A 145 1.97 4.81 -14.16
N LEU A 146 1.76 4.02 -13.11
CA LEU A 146 2.66 3.90 -11.97
C LEU A 146 3.42 2.58 -12.16
N GLN A 147 4.68 2.66 -12.54
CA GLN A 147 5.51 1.46 -12.76
C GLN A 147 5.91 0.87 -11.41
N THR A 148 5.52 -0.38 -11.15
CA THR A 148 5.90 -1.09 -9.92
C THR A 148 7.31 -1.67 -10.00
N GLY A 149 7.81 -1.87 -11.20
CA GLY A 149 9.07 -2.57 -11.46
C GLY A 149 8.94 -4.09 -11.36
N LEU A 150 7.73 -4.60 -11.20
CA LEU A 150 7.43 -6.03 -11.13
C LEU A 150 6.79 -6.48 -12.44
N LYS A 151 7.49 -7.32 -13.18
CA LYS A 151 7.07 -7.81 -14.51
C LYS A 151 5.64 -8.34 -14.51
N ALA A 152 5.30 -9.14 -13.52
CA ALA A 152 3.97 -9.75 -13.41
C ALA A 152 2.84 -8.75 -13.15
N ILE A 153 3.12 -7.65 -12.44
CA ILE A 153 2.13 -6.60 -12.15
C ILE A 153 2.01 -5.66 -13.34
N ASP A 154 3.12 -5.06 -13.78
CA ASP A 154 3.11 -4.03 -14.82
C ASP A 154 2.59 -4.57 -16.17
N SER A 155 2.74 -5.88 -16.42
CA SER A 155 2.24 -6.53 -17.63
C SER A 155 0.79 -6.97 -17.55
N MET A 156 0.30 -7.48 -16.40
CA MET A 156 -1.00 -8.16 -16.31
C MET A 156 -2.01 -7.47 -15.40
N VAL A 157 -1.56 -6.72 -14.40
CA VAL A 157 -2.41 -6.01 -13.40
C VAL A 157 -1.88 -4.59 -13.23
N PRO A 158 -1.81 -3.79 -14.30
CA PRO A 158 -1.15 -2.49 -14.29
C PRO A 158 -1.84 -1.50 -13.38
N ILE A 159 -1.04 -0.64 -12.73
CA ILE A 159 -1.49 0.37 -11.79
C ILE A 159 -1.28 1.76 -12.40
N GLY A 160 -2.29 2.61 -12.30
CA GLY A 160 -2.21 4.00 -12.75
C GLY A 160 -2.06 4.98 -11.59
N ARG A 161 -1.47 6.14 -11.86
CA ARG A 161 -1.35 7.22 -10.88
C ARG A 161 -2.73 7.77 -10.51
N GLY A 162 -3.09 7.64 -9.23
CA GLY A 162 -4.42 7.97 -8.71
C GLY A 162 -5.33 6.76 -8.48
N GLN A 163 -4.86 5.55 -8.79
CA GLN A 163 -5.60 4.30 -8.58
C GLN A 163 -5.46 3.78 -7.15
N ARG A 164 -6.47 3.03 -6.71
CA ARG A 164 -6.46 2.23 -5.49
C ARG A 164 -6.37 0.77 -5.87
N GLU A 165 -5.23 0.13 -5.65
CA GLU A 165 -5.04 -1.28 -5.98
C GLU A 165 -4.72 -2.08 -4.71
N LEU A 166 -5.59 -3.02 -4.37
CA LEU A 166 -5.46 -3.83 -3.17
C LEU A 166 -4.39 -4.92 -3.35
N ILE A 167 -3.51 -5.08 -2.37
CA ILE A 167 -2.62 -6.24 -2.27
C ILE A 167 -3.19 -7.16 -1.19
N ILE A 168 -3.62 -8.37 -1.57
CA ILE A 168 -4.33 -9.29 -0.69
C ILE A 168 -3.73 -10.69 -0.74
N GLY A 169 -3.70 -11.38 0.39
CA GLY A 169 -3.21 -12.76 0.51
C GLY A 169 -2.85 -13.12 1.93
N ASP A 170 -2.51 -14.38 2.15
CA ASP A 170 -2.16 -14.90 3.47
C ASP A 170 -0.85 -14.31 4.00
N ARG A 171 -0.62 -14.49 5.29
CA ARG A 171 0.61 -14.03 5.93
C ARG A 171 1.84 -14.69 5.30
N GLY A 172 2.88 -13.88 5.04
CA GLY A 172 4.16 -14.37 4.52
C GLY A 172 4.20 -14.61 3.01
N THR A 173 3.16 -14.27 2.24
CA THR A 173 3.09 -14.45 0.78
C THR A 173 3.82 -13.35 -0.03
N GLY A 174 4.39 -12.34 0.64
CA GLY A 174 5.17 -11.30 -0.04
C GLY A 174 4.45 -9.97 -0.24
N LYS A 175 3.30 -9.72 0.39
CA LYS A 175 2.53 -8.47 0.25
C LYS A 175 3.37 -7.21 0.50
N THR A 176 4.05 -7.14 1.63
CA THR A 176 4.95 -6.02 1.98
C THR A 176 6.08 -5.86 0.97
N ALA A 177 6.64 -6.97 0.45
CA ALA A 177 7.72 -6.92 -0.53
C ALA A 177 7.29 -6.22 -1.83
N ILE A 178 6.08 -6.49 -2.33
CA ILE A 178 5.52 -5.79 -3.51
C ILE A 178 5.46 -4.27 -3.25
N GLY A 179 4.99 -3.87 -2.07
CA GLY A 179 4.94 -2.46 -1.69
C GLY A 179 6.34 -1.82 -1.68
N ILE A 180 7.32 -2.49 -1.09
CA ILE A 180 8.69 -1.99 -1.02
C ILE A 180 9.34 -1.93 -2.40
N ASP A 181 9.19 -2.97 -3.23
CA ASP A 181 9.68 -2.96 -4.61
C ASP A 181 9.09 -1.81 -5.42
N THR A 182 7.79 -1.54 -5.24
CA THR A 182 7.13 -0.40 -5.87
C THR A 182 7.73 0.94 -5.42
N ILE A 183 8.05 1.11 -4.13
CA ILE A 183 8.75 2.31 -3.63
C ILE A 183 10.14 2.42 -4.26
N LEU A 184 10.92 1.34 -4.28
CA LEU A 184 12.27 1.33 -4.84
C LEU A 184 12.28 1.74 -6.31
N ASN A 185 11.27 1.32 -7.06
CA ASN A 185 11.14 1.64 -8.48
C ASN A 185 10.74 3.11 -8.75
N GLN A 186 10.33 3.88 -7.72
CA GLN A 186 9.98 5.30 -7.92
C GLN A 186 11.21 6.22 -7.98
N LYS A 187 12.43 5.69 -7.80
CA LYS A 187 13.66 6.48 -7.92
C LYS A 187 13.73 7.16 -9.30
N GLY A 188 13.81 8.48 -9.29
CA GLY A 188 13.85 9.26 -10.54
C GLY A 188 12.48 9.43 -11.26
N GLN A 189 11.39 8.88 -10.73
CA GLN A 189 10.04 8.97 -11.32
C GLN A 189 9.24 10.20 -10.85
N ASN A 190 9.83 11.05 -10.02
CA ASN A 190 9.18 12.23 -9.42
C ASN A 190 7.90 11.88 -8.64
N VAL A 191 7.93 10.78 -7.89
CA VAL A 191 6.86 10.30 -7.03
C VAL A 191 7.34 10.32 -5.59
N ILE A 192 6.56 10.94 -4.69
CA ILE A 192 6.80 10.89 -3.25
C ILE A 192 6.13 9.63 -2.71
N CYS A 193 6.85 8.87 -1.88
CA CYS A 193 6.36 7.62 -1.34
C CYS A 193 6.07 7.74 0.16
N ILE A 194 4.95 7.18 0.60
CA ILE A 194 4.58 7.11 2.02
C ILE A 194 4.30 5.66 2.38
N TYR A 195 5.05 5.13 3.33
CA TYR A 195 4.82 3.81 3.88
C TYR A 195 4.18 3.94 5.25
N VAL A 196 2.93 3.52 5.38
CA VAL A 196 2.18 3.54 6.63
C VAL A 196 2.18 2.14 7.24
N SER A 197 2.89 1.99 8.34
CA SER A 197 2.99 0.75 9.10
C SER A 197 1.97 0.75 10.24
N ILE A 198 1.03 -0.20 10.22
CA ILE A 198 -0.09 -0.27 11.16
C ILE A 198 -0.02 -1.58 11.93
N GLY A 199 0.18 -1.51 13.26
CA GLY A 199 0.23 -2.68 14.13
C GLY A 199 1.34 -3.68 13.80
N GLN A 200 2.38 -3.25 13.10
CA GLN A 200 3.55 -4.07 12.77
C GLN A 200 4.56 -4.09 13.93
N LYS A 201 5.34 -5.16 14.01
CA LYS A 201 6.47 -5.22 14.96
C LYS A 201 7.53 -4.19 14.56
N ASN A 202 8.10 -3.49 15.53
CA ASN A 202 9.16 -2.50 15.31
C ASN A 202 10.33 -3.08 14.49
N SER A 203 10.72 -4.34 14.75
CA SER A 203 11.78 -5.03 14.00
C SER A 203 11.49 -5.17 12.49
N ASN A 204 10.23 -5.24 12.08
CA ASN A 204 9.85 -5.28 10.68
C ASN A 204 10.02 -3.90 10.03
N VAL A 205 9.59 -2.86 10.74
CA VAL A 205 9.69 -1.48 10.26
C VAL A 205 11.14 -1.03 10.16
N VAL A 206 11.98 -1.41 11.11
CA VAL A 206 13.42 -1.17 11.03
C VAL A 206 14.02 -1.81 9.78
N ARG A 207 13.64 -3.05 9.46
CA ARG A 207 14.09 -3.71 8.21
C ARG A 207 13.65 -2.97 6.95
N VAL A 208 12.40 -2.49 6.92
CA VAL A 208 11.90 -1.66 5.81
C VAL A 208 12.71 -0.37 5.70
N TYR A 209 12.88 0.35 6.81
CA TYR A 209 13.67 1.58 6.85
C TYR A 209 15.11 1.37 6.34
N GLU A 210 15.83 0.35 6.86
CA GLU A 210 17.20 0.06 6.43
C GLU A 210 17.27 -0.33 4.94
N LYS A 211 16.27 -1.06 4.43
CA LYS A 211 16.21 -1.41 3.01
C LYS A 211 15.99 -0.16 2.14
N LEU A 212 15.05 0.71 2.48
CA LEU A 212 14.80 1.96 1.76
C LEU A 212 16.01 2.89 1.82
N LYS A 213 16.64 2.99 2.99
CA LYS A 213 17.85 3.80 3.19
C LYS A 213 19.03 3.31 2.37
N ALA A 214 19.30 2.01 2.37
CA ALA A 214 20.38 1.42 1.59
C ALA A 214 20.23 1.65 0.07
N ALA A 215 19.00 1.73 -0.43
CA ALA A 215 18.70 2.02 -1.82
C ALA A 215 18.65 3.52 -2.15
N GLY A 216 18.80 4.41 -1.15
CA GLY A 216 18.62 5.86 -1.31
C GLY A 216 17.14 6.27 -1.48
N ALA A 217 16.19 5.39 -1.17
CA ALA A 217 14.77 5.67 -1.34
C ALA A 217 14.20 6.57 -0.24
N MET A 218 14.90 6.74 0.88
CA MET A 218 14.48 7.69 1.91
C MET A 218 14.55 9.16 1.45
N ASP A 219 15.27 9.46 0.38
CA ASP A 219 15.35 10.81 -0.17
C ASP A 219 13.99 11.31 -0.75
N TYR A 220 13.08 10.38 -1.04
CA TYR A 220 11.73 10.67 -1.55
C TYR A 220 10.63 9.92 -0.78
N SER A 221 10.95 9.36 0.39
CA SER A 221 10.02 8.54 1.15
C SER A 221 9.80 9.06 2.58
N ILE A 222 8.63 8.78 3.11
CA ILE A 222 8.20 9.06 4.49
C ILE A 222 7.67 7.77 5.09
N ILE A 223 7.99 7.48 6.34
CA ILE A 223 7.43 6.34 7.08
C ILE A 223 6.55 6.88 8.21
N VAL A 224 5.28 6.47 8.24
CA VAL A 224 4.36 6.70 9.35
C VAL A 224 4.16 5.38 10.08
N HIS A 225 4.48 5.32 11.35
CA HIS A 225 4.48 4.09 12.12
C HIS A 225 3.60 4.17 13.36
N ALA A 226 2.70 3.19 13.49
CA ALA A 226 2.02 2.87 14.73
C ALA A 226 2.27 1.38 15.04
N GLY A 227 3.10 1.13 16.05
CA GLY A 227 3.59 -0.20 16.38
C GLY A 227 2.54 -1.13 17.00
N ALA A 228 2.83 -2.43 17.03
CA ALA A 228 1.96 -3.42 17.66
C ALA A 228 1.84 -3.27 19.18
N SER A 229 2.80 -2.58 19.81
CA SER A 229 2.79 -2.26 21.24
C SER A 229 2.11 -0.94 21.58
N GLU A 230 1.73 -0.16 20.55
CA GLU A 230 0.99 1.09 20.76
C GLU A 230 -0.50 0.84 20.87
N GLY A 231 -1.20 1.72 21.57
CA GLY A 231 -2.65 1.65 21.76
C GLY A 231 -3.42 1.70 20.43
N SER A 232 -4.63 1.14 20.44
CA SER A 232 -5.52 1.15 19.28
C SER A 232 -5.76 2.54 18.67
N PRO A 233 -5.82 3.64 19.43
CA PRO A 233 -5.96 4.98 18.86
C PRO A 233 -4.84 5.37 17.91
N MET A 234 -3.59 5.05 18.22
CA MET A 234 -2.45 5.34 17.37
C MET A 234 -2.50 4.54 16.06
N GLN A 235 -2.88 3.26 16.14
CA GLN A 235 -3.05 2.42 14.96
C GLN A 235 -4.22 2.87 14.07
N TYR A 236 -5.28 3.40 14.69
CA TYR A 236 -6.41 4.01 13.98
C TYR A 236 -6.00 5.28 13.22
N LEU A 237 -5.24 6.17 13.87
CA LEU A 237 -4.85 7.47 13.29
C LEU A 237 -3.82 7.34 12.18
N ALA A 238 -2.88 6.40 12.26
CA ALA A 238 -1.74 6.31 11.36
C ALA A 238 -2.08 6.40 9.86
N PRO A 239 -3.07 5.67 9.31
CA PRO A 239 -3.38 5.78 7.88
C PRO A 239 -3.99 7.14 7.50
N TYR A 240 -4.77 7.77 8.38
CA TYR A 240 -5.32 9.11 8.15
C TYR A 240 -4.22 10.18 8.18
N SER A 241 -3.29 10.06 9.11
CA SER A 241 -2.10 10.92 9.15
C SER A 241 -1.26 10.78 7.88
N GLY A 242 -1.04 9.54 7.45
CA GLY A 242 -0.30 9.26 6.21
C GLY A 242 -0.96 9.88 4.97
N VAL A 243 -2.28 9.74 4.82
CA VAL A 243 -2.96 10.32 3.66
C VAL A 243 -3.04 11.84 3.72
N SER A 244 -3.12 12.45 4.91
CA SER A 244 -3.06 13.91 5.04
C SER A 244 -1.71 14.46 4.62
N ILE A 245 -0.62 13.78 4.95
CA ILE A 245 0.72 14.12 4.45
C ILE A 245 0.76 13.96 2.91
N ALA A 246 0.17 12.89 2.37
CA ALA A 246 0.09 12.64 0.93
C ALA A 246 -0.68 13.75 0.19
N GLU A 247 -1.82 14.17 0.72
CA GLU A 247 -2.65 15.22 0.13
C GLU A 247 -1.97 16.57 0.05
N HIS A 248 -1.09 16.90 1.00
CA HIS A 248 -0.29 18.12 0.92
C HIS A 248 0.50 18.19 -0.39
N PHE A 249 1.15 17.09 -0.75
CA PHE A 249 1.92 17.01 -1.99
C PHE A 249 1.04 16.89 -3.24
N MET A 250 -0.07 16.16 -3.16
CA MET A 250 -1.05 16.05 -4.25
C MET A 250 -1.60 17.43 -4.63
N HIS A 251 -1.95 18.28 -3.67
CA HIS A 251 -2.41 19.64 -3.92
C HIS A 251 -1.33 20.59 -4.45
N GLN A 252 -0.05 20.21 -4.35
CA GLN A 252 1.07 20.90 -5.01
C GLN A 252 1.32 20.39 -6.45
N GLY A 253 0.42 19.55 -7.00
CA GLY A 253 0.57 18.98 -8.33
C GLY A 253 1.57 17.84 -8.42
N LYS A 254 2.00 17.25 -7.28
CA LYS A 254 2.93 16.12 -7.24
C LYS A 254 2.17 14.79 -7.23
N ASP A 255 2.83 13.75 -7.72
CA ASP A 255 2.34 12.38 -7.60
C ASP A 255 2.85 11.73 -6.32
N VAL A 256 1.97 11.03 -5.63
CA VAL A 256 2.27 10.34 -4.37
C VAL A 256 1.86 8.87 -4.46
N LEU A 257 2.70 8.00 -3.96
CA LEU A 257 2.40 6.60 -3.69
C LEU A 257 2.24 6.40 -2.19
N ILE A 258 1.12 5.87 -1.75
CA ILE A 258 0.89 5.53 -0.33
C ILE A 258 0.59 4.05 -0.17
N ILE A 259 1.28 3.40 0.76
CA ILE A 259 1.12 1.99 1.09
C ILE A 259 0.59 1.89 2.53
N TYR A 260 -0.49 1.13 2.73
CA TYR A 260 -1.06 0.87 4.06
C TYR A 260 -0.80 -0.58 4.47
N ASP A 261 0.17 -0.83 5.32
CA ASP A 261 0.58 -2.16 5.76
C ASP A 261 0.29 -2.37 7.27
N ASP A 262 -0.86 -2.90 7.66
CA ASP A 262 -2.00 -3.36 6.86
C ASP A 262 -3.34 -2.84 7.41
N LEU A 263 -4.33 -2.75 6.53
CA LEU A 263 -5.68 -2.31 6.90
C LEU A 263 -6.49 -3.37 7.67
N SER A 264 -6.06 -4.63 7.71
CA SER A 264 -6.67 -5.65 8.57
C SER A 264 -6.47 -5.28 10.04
N LYS A 265 -5.26 -4.87 10.42
CA LYS A 265 -4.96 -4.41 11.78
C LYS A 265 -5.62 -3.07 12.10
N HIS A 266 -5.73 -2.18 11.10
CA HIS A 266 -6.49 -0.94 11.23
C HIS A 266 -7.96 -1.21 11.63
N ALA A 267 -8.61 -2.16 10.94
CA ALA A 267 -9.97 -2.57 11.28
C ALA A 267 -10.07 -3.17 12.70
N VAL A 268 -9.10 -3.99 13.10
CA VAL A 268 -9.04 -4.58 14.46
C VAL A 268 -8.89 -3.49 15.53
N ALA A 269 -8.03 -2.49 15.31
CA ALA A 269 -7.87 -1.35 16.20
C ALA A 269 -9.17 -0.56 16.34
N TYR A 270 -9.85 -0.30 15.22
CA TYR A 270 -11.16 0.39 15.23
C TYR A 270 -12.24 -0.41 15.95
N ARG A 271 -12.28 -1.74 15.77
CA ARG A 271 -13.17 -2.62 16.51
C ARG A 271 -12.93 -2.53 18.02
N ALA A 272 -11.68 -2.60 18.45
CA ALA A 272 -11.32 -2.50 19.87
C ALA A 272 -11.80 -1.17 20.46
N MET A 273 -11.50 -0.04 19.82
CA MET A 273 -11.95 1.28 20.25
C MET A 273 -13.49 1.38 20.30
N SER A 274 -14.17 0.87 19.27
CA SER A 274 -15.63 0.93 19.19
C SER A 274 -16.31 0.13 20.29
N LEU A 275 -15.77 -1.03 20.66
CA LEU A 275 -16.27 -1.83 21.78
C LEU A 275 -16.04 -1.14 23.13
N LEU A 276 -14.88 -0.53 23.33
CA LEU A 276 -14.57 0.25 24.54
C LEU A 276 -15.46 1.49 24.66
N LEU A 277 -15.77 2.15 23.54
CA LEU A 277 -16.75 3.24 23.46
C LEU A 277 -18.21 2.76 23.54
N ARG A 278 -18.44 1.47 23.80
CA ARG A 278 -19.77 0.87 23.93
C ARG A 278 -20.67 1.00 22.70
N ARG A 279 -20.07 1.15 21.52
CA ARG A 279 -20.81 1.11 20.25
C ARG A 279 -21.34 -0.30 20.00
N PRO A 280 -22.57 -0.45 19.49
CA PRO A 280 -23.15 -1.78 19.25
C PRO A 280 -22.34 -2.56 18.22
N PRO A 281 -21.91 -3.80 18.52
CA PRO A 281 -21.18 -4.64 17.58
C PRO A 281 -22.10 -5.22 16.49
N GLY A 282 -21.57 -5.32 15.28
CA GLY A 282 -22.16 -6.02 14.14
C GLY A 282 -21.45 -7.34 13.84
N ARG A 283 -21.33 -7.68 12.54
CA ARG A 283 -20.66 -8.90 12.08
C ARG A 283 -19.20 -8.96 12.58
N GLU A 284 -18.80 -10.10 13.10
CA GLU A 284 -17.46 -10.35 13.67
C GLU A 284 -17.06 -9.31 14.75
N ALA A 285 -18.06 -8.78 15.46
CA ALA A 285 -17.92 -7.71 16.44
C ALA A 285 -17.39 -6.36 15.90
N TYR A 286 -17.30 -6.19 14.59
CA TYR A 286 -17.00 -4.88 14.01
C TYR A 286 -18.18 -3.93 14.16
N PRO A 287 -17.94 -2.62 14.32
CA PRO A 287 -19.02 -1.64 14.33
C PRO A 287 -19.65 -1.52 12.93
N GLY A 288 -20.90 -1.07 12.86
CA GLY A 288 -21.67 -0.98 11.61
C GLY A 288 -21.05 -0.06 10.55
N ASP A 289 -20.19 0.86 10.96
CA ASP A 289 -19.51 1.83 10.10
C ASP A 289 -18.08 1.42 9.67
N VAL A 290 -17.68 0.15 9.87
CA VAL A 290 -16.34 -0.31 9.48
C VAL A 290 -16.08 -0.21 7.97
N PHE A 291 -17.12 -0.31 7.14
CA PHE A 291 -17.00 -0.04 5.71
C PHE A 291 -16.61 1.43 5.47
N TYR A 292 -17.26 2.35 6.15
CA TYR A 292 -16.99 3.78 6.06
C TYR A 292 -15.59 4.15 6.57
N LEU A 293 -15.06 3.43 7.56
CA LEU A 293 -13.66 3.56 8.02
C LEU A 293 -12.67 3.49 6.86
N HIS A 294 -12.77 2.47 6.02
CA HIS A 294 -11.85 2.28 4.89
C HIS A 294 -12.25 3.08 3.64
N SER A 295 -13.55 3.27 3.39
CA SER A 295 -14.00 4.01 2.21
C SER A 295 -13.63 5.49 2.30
N ARG A 296 -13.83 6.15 3.45
CA ARG A 296 -13.44 7.56 3.61
C ARG A 296 -11.91 7.78 3.57
N LEU A 297 -11.12 6.75 3.93
CA LEU A 297 -9.67 6.76 3.78
C LEU A 297 -9.26 6.61 2.31
N LEU A 298 -9.74 5.56 1.65
CA LEU A 298 -9.29 5.18 0.32
C LEU A 298 -9.86 6.08 -0.79
N GLU A 299 -11.02 6.69 -0.60
CA GLU A 299 -11.57 7.67 -1.53
C GLU A 299 -10.75 8.97 -1.63
N ARG A 300 -9.87 9.23 -0.67
CA ARG A 300 -8.92 10.35 -0.71
C ARG A 300 -7.80 10.13 -1.76
N ALA A 301 -7.54 8.88 -2.13
CA ALA A 301 -6.66 8.55 -3.24
C ALA A 301 -7.38 8.80 -4.57
N ALA A 302 -6.84 9.70 -5.37
CA ALA A 302 -7.41 10.13 -6.63
C ALA A 302 -6.35 10.80 -7.51
N ARG A 303 -6.67 11.05 -8.76
CA ARG A 303 -5.95 11.98 -9.62
C ARG A 303 -6.78 13.26 -9.76
N LEU A 304 -6.22 14.37 -9.31
CA LEU A 304 -6.88 15.66 -9.40
C LEU A 304 -6.91 16.19 -10.84
N SER A 305 -7.94 16.96 -11.15
CA SER A 305 -8.05 17.69 -12.41
C SER A 305 -6.91 18.70 -12.58
N ASP A 306 -6.59 19.06 -13.81
CA ASP A 306 -5.53 20.04 -14.11
C ASP A 306 -5.83 21.42 -13.49
N ALA A 307 -7.11 21.76 -13.32
CA ALA A 307 -7.52 22.98 -12.61
C ALA A 307 -7.10 23.00 -11.14
N LEU A 308 -6.89 21.82 -10.52
CA LEU A 308 -6.41 21.64 -9.15
C LEU A 308 -4.94 21.23 -9.09
N GLY A 309 -4.18 21.41 -10.18
CA GLY A 309 -2.76 21.12 -10.27
C GLY A 309 -2.39 19.75 -10.79
N GLY A 310 -3.35 18.85 -11.05
CA GLY A 310 -3.13 17.56 -11.71
C GLY A 310 -2.37 16.51 -10.89
N GLY A 311 -2.11 16.76 -9.62
CA GLY A 311 -1.44 15.80 -8.73
C GLY A 311 -2.26 14.56 -8.46
N SER A 312 -1.62 13.50 -7.95
CA SER A 312 -2.29 12.24 -7.66
C SER A 312 -1.83 11.57 -6.37
N ILE A 313 -2.70 10.75 -5.78
CA ILE A 313 -2.35 9.78 -4.76
C ILE A 313 -2.75 8.40 -5.27
N THR A 314 -1.77 7.52 -5.42
CA THR A 314 -1.97 6.10 -5.71
C THR A 314 -1.89 5.33 -4.41
N ALA A 315 -2.93 4.58 -4.06
CA ALA A 315 -3.00 3.84 -2.81
C ALA A 315 -2.84 2.33 -3.06
N LEU A 316 -1.93 1.72 -2.30
CA LEU A 316 -1.74 0.27 -2.23
C LEU A 316 -2.09 -0.21 -0.81
N PRO A 317 -3.38 -0.39 -0.49
CA PRO A 317 -3.77 -1.02 0.77
C PRO A 317 -3.39 -2.50 0.76
N ILE A 318 -2.94 -2.98 1.94
CA ILE A 318 -2.64 -4.39 2.17
C ILE A 318 -3.70 -4.98 3.09
N ILE A 319 -4.24 -6.14 2.71
CA ILE A 319 -5.15 -6.95 3.52
C ILE A 319 -4.56 -8.34 3.71
N GLU A 320 -4.60 -8.82 4.95
CA GLU A 320 -4.21 -10.18 5.29
C GLU A 320 -5.45 -11.10 5.29
N THR A 321 -5.37 -12.22 4.57
CA THR A 321 -6.37 -13.28 4.60
C THR A 321 -5.90 -14.43 5.50
N LEU A 322 -6.85 -15.29 5.88
CA LEU A 322 -6.60 -16.54 6.56
C LEU A 322 -7.02 -17.68 5.63
N ALA A 323 -6.11 -18.59 5.33
CA ALA A 323 -6.33 -19.73 4.43
C ALA A 323 -6.92 -19.34 3.05
N GLY A 324 -6.52 -18.19 2.52
CA GLY A 324 -6.99 -17.70 1.22
C GLY A 324 -8.45 -17.21 1.19
N ASP A 325 -9.10 -17.05 2.35
CA ASP A 325 -10.50 -16.62 2.41
C ASP A 325 -10.66 -15.13 2.06
N VAL A 326 -10.92 -14.87 0.78
CA VAL A 326 -11.25 -13.52 0.29
C VAL A 326 -12.73 -13.15 0.54
N GLY A 327 -13.57 -14.11 0.96
CA GLY A 327 -14.99 -13.91 1.30
C GLY A 327 -15.22 -13.40 2.73
N ALA A 328 -14.17 -13.28 3.55
CA ALA A 328 -14.24 -12.72 4.89
C ALA A 328 -14.69 -11.25 4.87
N TYR A 329 -15.15 -10.74 6.01
CA TYR A 329 -15.86 -9.45 6.09
C TYR A 329 -14.98 -8.26 5.67
N ILE A 330 -13.78 -8.12 6.24
CA ILE A 330 -12.89 -7.00 5.89
C ILE A 330 -12.34 -7.10 4.47
N PRO A 331 -11.84 -8.28 3.99
CA PRO A 331 -11.44 -8.45 2.60
C PRO A 331 -12.50 -8.01 1.59
N THR A 332 -13.74 -8.49 1.72
CA THR A 332 -14.84 -8.14 0.79
C THR A 332 -15.15 -6.65 0.78
N ASN A 333 -15.11 -5.99 1.93
CA ASN A 333 -15.29 -4.54 2.02
C ASN A 333 -14.22 -3.80 1.23
N VAL A 334 -12.94 -4.13 1.43
CA VAL A 334 -11.84 -3.41 0.77
C VAL A 334 -11.77 -3.73 -0.73
N ILE A 335 -12.06 -4.97 -1.16
CA ILE A 335 -12.19 -5.33 -2.58
C ILE A 335 -13.24 -4.45 -3.28
N SER A 336 -14.36 -4.16 -2.60
CA SER A 336 -15.43 -3.35 -3.17
C SER A 336 -15.09 -1.86 -3.27
N ILE A 337 -14.22 -1.35 -2.38
CA ILE A 337 -13.80 0.06 -2.34
C ILE A 337 -12.70 0.32 -3.38
N THR A 338 -11.84 -0.65 -3.65
CA THR A 338 -10.66 -0.50 -4.51
C THR A 338 -10.96 -0.69 -6.00
N ASP A 339 -10.06 -0.21 -6.84
CA ASP A 339 -10.15 -0.28 -8.30
C ASP A 339 -9.54 -1.57 -8.88
N GLY A 340 -9.38 -2.58 -8.05
CA GLY A 340 -8.83 -3.88 -8.37
C GLY A 340 -8.03 -4.46 -7.21
N GLN A 341 -7.50 -5.66 -7.43
CA GLN A 341 -6.69 -6.38 -6.44
C GLN A 341 -5.59 -7.20 -7.08
N ILE A 342 -4.47 -7.29 -6.38
CA ILE A 342 -3.37 -8.23 -6.62
C ILE A 342 -3.50 -9.33 -5.57
N TYR A 343 -3.93 -10.51 -5.99
CA TYR A 343 -4.09 -11.66 -5.10
C TYR A 343 -2.84 -12.53 -5.06
N LEU A 344 -2.27 -12.70 -3.88
CA LEU A 344 -1.11 -13.54 -3.63
C LEU A 344 -1.54 -14.89 -3.07
N GLU A 345 -1.24 -15.95 -3.80
CA GLU A 345 -1.64 -17.32 -3.48
C GLU A 345 -0.52 -18.09 -2.77
N THR A 346 -0.85 -18.69 -1.64
CA THR A 346 0.09 -19.46 -0.81
C THR A 346 0.68 -20.66 -1.57
N GLY A 347 -0.13 -21.35 -2.37
CA GLY A 347 0.32 -22.48 -3.20
C GLY A 347 1.40 -22.10 -4.20
N LEU A 348 1.22 -20.97 -4.90
CA LEU A 348 2.22 -20.43 -5.82
C LEU A 348 3.52 -20.02 -5.10
N PHE A 349 3.39 -19.42 -3.91
CA PHE A 349 4.55 -19.01 -3.12
C PHE A 349 5.44 -20.18 -2.73
N TYR A 350 4.85 -21.28 -2.25
CA TYR A 350 5.59 -22.47 -1.84
C TYR A 350 6.07 -23.31 -3.02
N SER A 351 5.42 -23.24 -4.18
CA SER A 351 5.92 -23.86 -5.43
C SER A 351 7.08 -23.08 -6.07
N GLY A 352 7.51 -21.97 -5.46
CA GLY A 352 8.65 -21.18 -5.95
C GLY A 352 8.30 -20.12 -6.99
N VAL A 353 7.01 -19.92 -7.30
CA VAL A 353 6.56 -18.80 -8.16
C VAL A 353 6.50 -17.53 -7.30
N ARG A 354 7.47 -16.64 -7.50
CA ARG A 354 7.60 -15.38 -6.74
C ARG A 354 7.88 -14.21 -7.68
N PRO A 355 7.05 -13.15 -7.63
CA PRO A 355 5.88 -12.94 -6.77
C PRO A 355 4.75 -13.95 -7.05
N ALA A 356 4.05 -14.34 -5.97
CA ALA A 356 3.05 -15.42 -6.00
C ALA A 356 1.67 -14.94 -6.49
N ILE A 357 1.64 -14.20 -7.59
CA ILE A 357 0.44 -13.53 -8.11
C ILE A 357 -0.45 -14.54 -8.84
N ASN A 358 -1.66 -14.70 -8.34
CA ASN A 358 -2.70 -15.44 -9.06
C ASN A 358 -3.33 -14.54 -10.13
N VAL A 359 -3.00 -14.80 -11.39
CA VAL A 359 -3.46 -14.00 -12.55
C VAL A 359 -4.97 -14.09 -12.76
N GLY A 360 -5.59 -15.22 -12.37
CA GLY A 360 -7.04 -15.42 -12.51
C GLY A 360 -7.86 -14.56 -11.55
N LEU A 361 -7.40 -14.44 -10.31
CA LEU A 361 -8.07 -13.67 -9.24
C LEU A 361 -7.63 -12.20 -9.15
N SER A 362 -6.51 -11.85 -9.76
CA SER A 362 -6.00 -10.48 -9.78
C SER A 362 -6.64 -9.69 -10.91
N VAL A 363 -7.06 -8.46 -10.62
CA VAL A 363 -7.78 -7.59 -11.57
C VAL A 363 -7.33 -6.14 -11.37
N SER A 364 -7.06 -5.43 -12.46
CA SER A 364 -6.98 -3.97 -12.48
C SER A 364 -8.17 -3.44 -13.30
N ARG A 365 -9.02 -2.61 -12.68
CA ARG A 365 -10.16 -1.98 -13.38
C ARG A 365 -9.73 -0.84 -14.31
N VAL A 366 -8.54 -0.28 -14.11
CA VAL A 366 -7.91 0.69 -15.02
C VAL A 366 -7.30 -0.02 -16.22
N GLY A 367 -6.65 -1.16 -15.97
CA GLY A 367 -6.13 -2.04 -17.01
C GLY A 367 -5.15 -1.33 -17.96
N GLY A 368 -5.27 -1.62 -19.25
CA GLY A 368 -4.36 -1.09 -20.27
C GLY A 368 -4.32 0.44 -20.37
N ALA A 369 -5.26 1.21 -19.78
CA ALA A 369 -5.13 2.67 -19.72
C ALA A 369 -3.91 3.10 -18.88
N ALA A 370 -3.50 2.27 -17.93
CA ALA A 370 -2.33 2.46 -17.08
C ALA A 370 -1.04 1.79 -17.62
N GLN A 371 -0.96 1.51 -18.90
CA GLN A 371 0.24 0.95 -19.55
C GLN A 371 0.74 1.84 -20.68
N ILE A 372 2.06 1.90 -20.87
CA ILE A 372 2.64 2.44 -22.09
C ILE A 372 2.29 1.52 -23.28
N LYS A 373 2.28 2.08 -24.49
CA LYS A 373 1.92 1.31 -25.69
C LYS A 373 2.84 0.11 -25.92
N ALA A 374 4.13 0.24 -25.65
CA ALA A 374 5.09 -0.85 -25.77
C ALA A 374 4.69 -2.06 -24.90
N MET A 375 4.32 -1.83 -23.63
CA MET A 375 3.87 -2.90 -22.74
C MET A 375 2.58 -3.56 -23.26
N LYS A 376 1.61 -2.77 -23.73
CA LYS A 376 0.38 -3.31 -24.33
C LYS A 376 0.66 -4.20 -25.54
N GLN A 377 1.64 -3.81 -26.38
CA GLN A 377 2.00 -4.57 -27.58
C GLN A 377 2.57 -5.94 -27.24
N VAL A 378 3.40 -6.03 -26.19
CA VAL A 378 4.06 -7.29 -25.83
C VAL A 378 3.25 -8.14 -24.86
N ALA A 379 2.47 -7.54 -23.96
CA ALA A 379 1.75 -8.25 -22.90
C ALA A 379 0.26 -8.48 -23.21
N GLY A 380 -0.22 -8.09 -24.40
CA GLY A 380 -1.66 -8.12 -24.73
C GLY A 380 -2.33 -9.49 -24.60
N THR A 381 -1.62 -10.58 -24.90
CA THR A 381 -2.13 -11.96 -24.79
C THR A 381 -1.65 -12.67 -23.54
N LEU A 382 -0.64 -12.14 -22.85
CA LEU A 382 0.10 -12.81 -21.78
C LEU A 382 -0.82 -13.41 -20.70
N ARG A 383 -1.84 -12.65 -20.28
CA ARG A 383 -2.78 -13.09 -19.26
C ARG A 383 -3.62 -14.30 -19.74
N LEU A 384 -4.07 -14.27 -20.99
CA LEU A 384 -4.82 -15.36 -21.60
C LEU A 384 -3.95 -16.60 -21.75
N ASP A 385 -2.73 -16.43 -22.25
CA ASP A 385 -1.77 -17.53 -22.48
C ASP A 385 -1.43 -18.23 -21.16
N LEU A 386 -1.22 -17.48 -20.07
CA LEU A 386 -0.98 -18.05 -18.75
C LEU A 386 -2.22 -18.71 -18.13
N ALA A 387 -3.41 -18.20 -18.39
CA ALA A 387 -4.65 -18.86 -17.96
C ALA A 387 -4.83 -20.21 -18.65
N GLN A 388 -4.65 -20.26 -19.97
CA GLN A 388 -4.67 -21.51 -20.76
C GLN A 388 -3.59 -22.49 -20.29
N TYR A 389 -2.36 -22.00 -20.07
CA TYR A 389 -1.29 -22.84 -19.53
C TYR A 389 -1.69 -23.53 -18.22
N ARG A 390 -2.28 -22.77 -17.27
CA ARG A 390 -2.69 -23.35 -15.98
C ARG A 390 -3.75 -24.43 -16.12
N GLU A 391 -4.73 -24.24 -16.99
CA GLU A 391 -5.76 -25.24 -17.29
C GLU A 391 -5.14 -26.48 -17.92
N LEU A 392 -4.29 -26.32 -18.93
CA LEU A 392 -3.64 -27.43 -19.62
C LEU A 392 -2.65 -28.16 -18.71
N ALA A 393 -1.87 -27.45 -17.90
CA ALA A 393 -0.93 -28.05 -16.95
C ALA A 393 -1.65 -28.88 -15.87
N ALA A 394 -2.80 -28.40 -15.37
CA ALA A 394 -3.63 -29.16 -14.44
C ALA A 394 -4.17 -30.43 -15.10
N PHE A 395 -4.63 -30.34 -16.34
CA PHE A 395 -5.14 -31.50 -17.10
C PHE A 395 -4.03 -32.52 -17.43
N ALA A 396 -2.83 -32.02 -17.77
CA ALA A 396 -1.68 -32.87 -18.08
C ALA A 396 -1.24 -33.80 -16.93
N GLN A 397 -1.55 -33.43 -15.68
CA GLN A 397 -1.27 -34.30 -14.52
C GLN A 397 -2.10 -35.61 -14.52
N PHE A 398 -3.20 -35.63 -15.25
CA PHE A 398 -4.13 -36.80 -15.28
C PHE A 398 -4.07 -37.61 -16.58
N GLY A 399 -3.34 -37.14 -17.62
CA GLY A 399 -3.27 -37.80 -18.93
C GLY A 399 -1.86 -38.01 -19.44
N SER A 400 -1.55 -39.17 -20.03
CA SER A 400 -0.23 -39.53 -20.50
C SER A 400 0.06 -39.13 -21.96
N ASP A 401 -0.96 -38.91 -22.80
CA ASP A 401 -0.82 -38.66 -24.24
C ASP A 401 -1.35 -37.26 -24.59
N LEU A 402 -0.45 -36.28 -24.55
CA LEU A 402 -0.72 -34.92 -25.05
C LEU A 402 -0.32 -34.81 -26.51
N ASP A 403 -1.15 -34.18 -27.33
CA ASP A 403 -0.77 -33.81 -28.69
C ASP A 403 0.37 -32.79 -28.71
N PRO A 404 1.18 -32.74 -29.80
CA PRO A 404 2.35 -31.88 -29.88
C PRO A 404 2.06 -30.36 -29.69
N ALA A 405 0.87 -29.90 -30.11
CA ALA A 405 0.50 -28.48 -29.97
C ALA A 405 0.20 -28.12 -28.51
N THR A 406 -0.54 -28.98 -27.82
CA THR A 406 -0.82 -28.83 -26.37
C THR A 406 0.46 -28.88 -25.56
N LYS A 407 1.39 -29.79 -25.88
CA LYS A 407 2.71 -29.86 -25.23
C LYS A 407 3.49 -28.56 -25.44
N ALA A 408 3.55 -28.04 -26.67
CA ALA A 408 4.24 -26.79 -26.95
C ALA A 408 3.65 -25.59 -26.19
N GLN A 409 2.33 -25.55 -26.00
CA GLN A 409 1.68 -24.52 -25.17
C GLN A 409 2.07 -24.63 -23.69
N ILE A 410 2.11 -25.83 -23.15
CA ILE A 410 2.54 -26.07 -21.77
C ILE A 410 4.00 -25.65 -21.59
N ASP A 411 4.87 -26.07 -22.48
CA ASP A 411 6.30 -25.78 -22.45
C ASP A 411 6.55 -24.26 -22.53
N ARG A 412 5.85 -23.54 -23.39
CA ARG A 412 5.93 -22.08 -23.50
C ARG A 412 5.37 -21.39 -22.26
N GLY A 413 4.23 -21.83 -21.74
CA GLY A 413 3.62 -21.28 -20.53
C GLY A 413 4.52 -21.45 -19.29
N GLN A 414 5.22 -22.58 -19.19
CA GLN A 414 6.20 -22.82 -18.13
C GLN A 414 7.37 -21.83 -18.20
N ARG A 415 7.97 -21.63 -19.37
CA ARG A 415 9.07 -20.67 -19.58
C ARG A 415 8.63 -19.23 -19.36
N THR A 416 7.41 -18.88 -19.79
CA THR A 416 6.80 -17.57 -19.51
C THR A 416 6.62 -17.35 -18.02
N THR A 417 6.24 -18.40 -17.27
CA THR A 417 6.15 -18.31 -15.81
C THR A 417 7.52 -18.08 -15.17
N GLU A 418 8.59 -18.71 -15.68
CA GLU A 418 9.95 -18.48 -15.19
C GLU A 418 10.41 -17.03 -15.43
N ILE A 419 10.15 -16.45 -16.61
CA ILE A 419 10.45 -15.04 -16.91
C ILE A 419 9.75 -14.08 -15.95
N LEU A 420 8.53 -14.39 -15.51
CA LEU A 420 7.78 -13.54 -14.60
C LEU A 420 8.23 -13.65 -13.13
N LYS A 421 9.03 -14.66 -12.79
CA LYS A 421 9.68 -14.73 -11.48
C LYS A 421 10.67 -13.58 -11.33
N GLN A 422 10.74 -13.06 -10.11
CA GLN A 422 11.60 -11.92 -9.81
C GLN A 422 12.00 -11.95 -8.34
N PRO A 423 13.29 -11.77 -8.02
CA PRO A 423 13.74 -11.69 -6.64
C PRO A 423 13.23 -10.40 -5.98
N GLN A 424 13.08 -10.42 -4.66
CA GLN A 424 12.69 -9.24 -3.89
C GLN A 424 13.77 -8.15 -3.98
N TYR A 425 13.33 -6.90 -3.99
CA TYR A 425 14.18 -5.70 -3.99
C TYR A 425 15.04 -5.54 -5.25
N SER A 426 14.52 -6.05 -6.36
CA SER A 426 15.17 -5.99 -7.66
C SER A 426 14.15 -5.56 -8.73
N PRO A 427 13.58 -4.34 -8.64
CA PRO A 427 12.65 -3.86 -9.64
C PRO A 427 13.34 -3.68 -11.00
N TYR A 428 12.62 -3.98 -12.07
CA TYR A 428 13.05 -3.83 -13.46
C TYR A 428 12.55 -2.52 -14.04
N LEU A 429 13.36 -1.86 -14.83
CA LEU A 429 12.93 -0.72 -15.65
C LEU A 429 11.91 -1.18 -16.70
N VAL A 430 11.03 -0.28 -17.13
CA VAL A 430 9.92 -0.65 -18.03
C VAL A 430 10.39 -1.15 -19.38
N GLU A 431 11.51 -0.61 -19.92
CA GLU A 431 12.14 -1.06 -21.14
C GLU A 431 12.66 -2.50 -21.04
N ASP A 432 13.26 -2.86 -19.91
CA ASP A 432 13.75 -4.22 -19.64
C ASP A 432 12.59 -5.21 -19.51
N GLN A 433 11.53 -4.80 -18.83
CA GLN A 433 10.31 -5.61 -18.75
C GLN A 433 9.71 -5.87 -20.12
N VAL A 434 9.62 -4.85 -20.99
CA VAL A 434 9.12 -4.98 -22.37
C VAL A 434 9.99 -5.94 -23.16
N GLN A 435 11.31 -5.83 -23.07
CA GLN A 435 12.26 -6.70 -23.79
C GLN A 435 12.16 -8.14 -23.30
N ALA A 436 12.15 -8.38 -21.98
CA ALA A 436 12.05 -9.71 -21.39
C ALA A 436 10.73 -10.41 -21.76
N ILE A 437 9.62 -9.69 -21.66
CA ILE A 437 8.29 -10.23 -22.03
C ILE A 437 8.20 -10.49 -23.54
N TYR A 438 8.79 -9.62 -24.36
CA TYR A 438 8.86 -9.84 -25.80
C TYR A 438 9.56 -11.15 -26.15
N VAL A 439 10.70 -11.41 -25.53
CA VAL A 439 11.48 -12.65 -25.71
C VAL A 439 10.62 -13.89 -25.36
N ALA A 440 9.88 -13.84 -24.26
CA ALA A 440 9.02 -14.94 -23.82
C ALA A 440 7.83 -15.17 -24.77
N VAL A 441 7.05 -14.10 -25.05
CA VAL A 441 5.80 -14.20 -25.83
C VAL A 441 6.05 -14.55 -27.30
N LYS A 442 7.16 -14.11 -27.86
CA LYS A 442 7.52 -14.39 -29.27
C LYS A 442 8.19 -15.76 -29.48
N GLY A 443 8.32 -16.57 -28.43
CA GLY A 443 8.83 -17.96 -28.52
C GLY A 443 10.35 -18.08 -28.63
N TYR A 444 11.10 -17.02 -28.32
CA TYR A 444 12.57 -17.10 -28.34
C TYR A 444 13.17 -17.95 -27.21
N LEU A 445 12.33 -18.42 -26.28
CA LEU A 445 12.72 -19.33 -25.19
C LEU A 445 12.37 -20.78 -25.46
N ASP A 446 11.73 -21.12 -26.58
CA ASP A 446 11.17 -22.46 -26.82
C ASP A 446 12.25 -23.56 -26.81
N ASP A 447 13.50 -23.23 -27.17
CA ASP A 447 14.69 -24.09 -27.17
C ASP A 447 15.57 -23.97 -25.92
N ILE A 448 15.23 -23.11 -24.96
CA ILE A 448 15.99 -22.92 -23.73
C ILE A 448 15.42 -23.84 -22.63
N PRO A 449 16.26 -24.63 -21.91
CA PRO A 449 15.83 -25.39 -20.74
C PRO A 449 15.18 -24.48 -19.68
N VAL A 450 14.14 -25.00 -19.00
CA VAL A 450 13.34 -24.21 -18.05
C VAL A 450 14.19 -23.67 -16.90
N ASP A 451 15.13 -24.43 -16.41
CA ASP A 451 16.07 -24.06 -15.34
C ASP A 451 17.13 -23.04 -15.76
N GLU A 452 17.32 -22.80 -17.05
CA GLU A 452 18.24 -21.81 -17.60
C GLU A 452 17.54 -20.49 -17.99
N VAL A 453 16.21 -20.45 -17.99
CA VAL A 453 15.43 -19.28 -18.49
C VAL A 453 15.78 -17.98 -17.75
N VAL A 454 15.93 -18.02 -16.44
CA VAL A 454 16.26 -16.83 -15.63
C VAL A 454 17.67 -16.35 -15.92
N ASP A 455 18.64 -17.26 -16.08
CA ASP A 455 20.01 -16.91 -16.43
C ASP A 455 20.09 -16.34 -17.87
N PHE A 456 19.37 -16.95 -18.81
CA PHE A 456 19.23 -16.43 -20.16
C PHE A 456 18.64 -15.01 -20.18
N GLU A 457 17.60 -14.74 -19.38
CA GLU A 457 17.01 -13.40 -19.24
C GLU A 457 18.05 -12.37 -18.78
N HIS A 458 18.80 -12.69 -17.73
CA HIS A 458 19.82 -11.78 -17.22
C HIS A 458 20.91 -11.50 -18.27
N GLN A 459 21.36 -12.54 -18.99
CA GLN A 459 22.39 -12.40 -19.99
C GLN A 459 21.93 -11.60 -21.21
N ILE A 460 20.71 -11.85 -21.71
CA ILE A 460 20.19 -11.10 -22.87
C ILE A 460 19.94 -9.64 -22.52
N LEU A 461 19.40 -9.32 -21.35
CA LEU A 461 19.22 -7.92 -20.93
C LEU A 461 20.58 -7.21 -20.79
N ALA A 462 21.58 -7.86 -20.19
CA ALA A 462 22.93 -7.30 -20.11
C ALA A 462 23.54 -7.09 -21.50
N PHE A 463 23.34 -8.00 -22.45
CA PHE A 463 23.77 -7.85 -23.84
C PHE A 463 23.06 -6.68 -24.53
N LEU A 464 21.75 -6.55 -24.39
CA LEU A 464 20.98 -5.44 -24.96
C LEU A 464 21.45 -4.09 -24.40
N HIS A 465 21.69 -3.99 -23.09
CA HIS A 465 22.23 -2.77 -22.48
C HIS A 465 23.63 -2.40 -22.98
N SER A 466 24.51 -3.39 -23.21
CA SER A 466 25.89 -3.12 -23.58
C SER A 466 26.10 -2.93 -25.08
N SER A 467 25.36 -3.66 -25.92
CA SER A 467 25.58 -3.70 -27.37
C SER A 467 24.50 -2.95 -28.16
N HIS A 468 23.27 -2.84 -27.62
CA HIS A 468 22.13 -2.24 -28.30
C HIS A 468 21.29 -1.33 -27.38
N PRO A 469 21.91 -0.38 -26.64
CA PRO A 469 21.19 0.48 -25.68
C PRO A 469 20.10 1.33 -26.35
N GLU A 470 20.24 1.65 -27.63
CA GLU A 470 19.29 2.44 -28.40
C GLU A 470 17.89 1.80 -28.47
N ILE A 471 17.75 0.48 -28.27
CA ILE A 471 16.48 -0.23 -28.29
C ILE A 471 15.68 0.16 -27.04
N GLY A 472 16.29 0.10 -25.86
CA GLY A 472 15.67 0.52 -24.61
C GLY A 472 15.37 2.02 -24.57
N GLU A 473 16.32 2.85 -25.00
CA GLU A 473 16.17 4.30 -25.07
C GLU A 473 14.98 4.72 -25.97
N ASP A 474 14.80 4.05 -27.13
CA ASP A 474 13.63 4.33 -28.00
C ASP A 474 12.32 3.94 -27.32
N ILE A 475 12.25 2.81 -26.60
CA ILE A 475 11.07 2.41 -25.84
C ILE A 475 10.70 3.47 -24.80
N VAL A 476 11.67 3.96 -24.03
CA VAL A 476 11.46 4.99 -23.00
C VAL A 476 10.97 6.29 -23.64
N LYS A 477 11.59 6.71 -24.74
CA LYS A 477 11.29 7.97 -25.42
C LYS A 477 9.95 7.94 -26.16
N SER A 478 9.72 6.90 -26.97
CA SER A 478 8.54 6.78 -27.84
C SER A 478 7.32 6.21 -27.08
N LYS A 479 7.54 5.53 -25.95
CA LYS A 479 6.56 4.76 -25.18
C LYS A 479 5.85 3.68 -25.99
N LYS A 480 6.40 3.28 -27.13
CA LYS A 480 5.89 2.23 -28.01
C LYS A 480 7.04 1.41 -28.59
N LEU A 481 6.78 0.18 -28.96
CA LEU A 481 7.68 -0.61 -29.80
C LEU A 481 7.35 -0.28 -31.26
N THR A 482 8.21 0.54 -31.89
CA THR A 482 8.06 0.90 -33.30
C THR A 482 8.49 -0.27 -34.18
N ASP A 483 7.95 -0.38 -35.41
CA ASP A 483 8.33 -1.46 -36.34
C ASP A 483 9.84 -1.50 -36.57
N ALA A 484 10.46 -0.32 -36.71
CA ALA A 484 11.92 -0.21 -36.88
C ALA A 484 12.69 -0.68 -35.64
N ASN A 485 12.18 -0.39 -34.41
CA ASN A 485 12.80 -0.81 -33.18
C ASN A 485 12.56 -2.30 -32.92
N GLU A 486 11.37 -2.82 -33.29
CA GLU A 486 11.09 -4.26 -33.23
C GLU A 486 12.05 -5.06 -34.13
N GLU A 487 12.33 -4.60 -35.35
CA GLU A 487 13.28 -5.26 -36.22
C GLU A 487 14.71 -5.26 -35.64
N LYS A 488 15.14 -4.16 -35.02
CA LYS A 488 16.43 -4.12 -34.32
C LYS A 488 16.45 -5.10 -33.14
N LEU A 489 15.38 -5.16 -32.35
CA LEU A 489 15.26 -6.09 -31.24
C LEU A 489 15.33 -7.55 -31.71
N LYS A 490 14.62 -7.90 -32.79
CA LYS A 490 14.71 -9.24 -33.41
C LYS A 490 16.15 -9.59 -33.84
N ALA A 491 16.83 -8.66 -34.50
CA ALA A 491 18.21 -8.86 -34.94
C ALA A 491 19.16 -9.04 -33.74
N ALA A 492 19.01 -8.22 -32.70
CA ALA A 492 19.84 -8.31 -31.50
C ALA A 492 19.59 -9.62 -30.72
N ILE A 493 18.33 -10.09 -30.66
CA ILE A 493 18.00 -11.39 -30.03
C ILE A 493 18.64 -12.54 -30.83
N ALA A 494 18.60 -12.51 -32.17
CA ALA A 494 19.22 -13.53 -33.02
C ALA A 494 20.74 -13.56 -32.81
N GLU A 495 21.41 -12.42 -32.85
CA GLU A 495 22.82 -12.28 -32.54
C GLU A 495 23.20 -12.83 -31.17
N PHE A 496 22.43 -12.48 -30.15
CA PHE A 496 22.66 -13.00 -28.80
C PHE A 496 22.51 -14.52 -28.73
N LYS A 497 21.47 -15.11 -29.36
CA LYS A 497 21.26 -16.56 -29.37
C LYS A 497 22.40 -17.31 -30.04
N GLU A 498 22.95 -16.81 -31.11
CA GLU A 498 24.14 -17.39 -31.76
C GLU A 498 25.32 -17.44 -30.79
N ARG A 499 25.61 -16.33 -30.10
CA ARG A 499 26.68 -16.25 -29.09
C ARG A 499 26.44 -17.17 -27.90
N TYR A 500 25.20 -17.20 -27.38
CA TYR A 500 24.80 -18.04 -26.25
C TYR A 500 25.02 -19.54 -26.58
N ASN A 501 24.56 -19.99 -27.74
CA ASN A 501 24.69 -21.38 -28.19
C ASN A 501 26.17 -21.76 -28.43
N ALA A 502 26.97 -20.87 -29.01
CA ALA A 502 28.40 -21.08 -29.18
C ALA A 502 29.13 -21.27 -27.85
N THR A 503 28.84 -20.40 -26.88
CA THR A 503 29.44 -20.47 -25.53
C THR A 503 29.03 -21.75 -24.80
N LYS A 504 27.82 -22.23 -25.05
CA LYS A 504 27.31 -23.47 -24.45
C LYS A 504 27.98 -24.70 -25.02
N ALA A 505 28.20 -24.74 -26.34
CA ALA A 505 28.95 -25.80 -27.02
C ALA A 505 30.39 -25.90 -26.51
N GLU A 506 31.11 -24.78 -26.39
CA GLU A 506 32.47 -24.75 -25.84
C GLU A 506 32.59 -25.23 -24.39
N LYS A 507 31.54 -25.01 -23.57
CA LYS A 507 31.51 -25.53 -22.19
C LYS A 507 31.25 -27.02 -22.16
N SER A 508 30.39 -27.55 -23.02
CA SER A 508 30.11 -28.99 -23.16
C SER A 508 31.37 -29.76 -23.56
N ASP A 509 32.11 -29.26 -24.56
CA ASP A 509 33.36 -29.90 -25.03
C ASP A 509 34.46 -29.92 -23.96
N LYS A 510 34.47 -28.96 -23.05
CA LYS A 510 35.46 -28.90 -21.94
C LYS A 510 35.10 -29.81 -20.73
N VAL A 511 33.89 -30.30 -20.64
CA VAL A 511 33.42 -31.21 -19.55
C VAL A 511 33.57 -32.68 -19.96
N GLU A 512 33.59 -32.96 -21.28
CA GLU A 512 33.76 -34.31 -21.83
C GLU A 512 35.23 -34.68 -22.15
N GLY A 513 36.17 -33.75 -22.08
CA GLY A 513 37.61 -33.96 -22.27
C GLY A 513 38.37 -33.86 -20.94
#